data_86e50d00173106790a468c3c592dd91c
#
_entry.id   86e50d00173106790a468c3c592dd91c
#
_cell.length_a   1.000
_cell.length_b   1.000
_cell.length_c   1.000
_cell.angle_alpha   90.00
_cell.angle_beta   90.00
_cell.angle_gamma   90.00
#
_symmetry.space_group_name_H-M   'P 1'
#
loop_
_entity.id
_entity.type
_entity.pdbx_description
1 polymer ?
#
loop_
_entity_poly.entity_id
_entity_poly.type
_entity_poly.pdbx_seq_one_letter_code
_entity_poly.pdbx_strand_id
1 'polypeptide(L)'
;MRTLFTGLTVAVMTILLAPVAVAAHVLGIFPRERRVQQWCMRTWARAICRVAGARVVLHGTEHLVRDSGTVYASNHVSWFDIFALASVLPRYTFVAKEELRRIPIFGWGAEGAGVIFLSRDNRKSAFEAYRNVVDQIARGTSVVVCPEGTRGDDYHLRPFKKGPFVLAIAAGARVVPTVVYGAREIMARGSWTVRPGTVHVHLLPPVDASTFDYDRRDQLMRAVWTPMADTIRDLYQVRTSEHPIAPSSAEDLSA
;
A
#
# COMPACT_ATOMS: atom_id res chain seq x y z
N MET A 1 -4.91 14.80 -23.89
CA MET A 1 -6.22 15.00 -23.26
C MET A 1 -6.41 14.12 -22.01
N ARG A 2 -6.25 12.79 -22.08
CA ARG A 2 -6.45 11.87 -20.92
C ARG A 2 -5.66 12.27 -19.68
N THR A 3 -4.37 12.55 -19.82
CA THR A 3 -3.49 13.00 -18.72
C THR A 3 -4.05 14.23 -18.00
N LEU A 4 -4.50 15.23 -18.77
CA LEU A 4 -5.09 16.44 -18.22
C LEU A 4 -6.38 16.15 -17.44
N PHE A 5 -7.29 15.35 -18.02
CA PHE A 5 -8.53 14.97 -17.34
C PHE A 5 -8.27 14.14 -16.08
N THR A 6 -7.28 13.24 -16.11
CA THR A 6 -6.90 12.47 -14.92
C THR A 6 -6.33 13.40 -13.85
N GLY A 7 -5.43 14.31 -14.19
CA GLY A 7 -4.88 15.30 -13.25
C GLY A 7 -5.96 16.20 -12.65
N LEU A 8 -6.88 16.69 -13.49
CA LEU A 8 -8.02 17.48 -13.02
C LEU A 8 -8.93 16.67 -12.09
N THR A 9 -9.17 15.39 -12.41
CA THR A 9 -9.95 14.48 -11.53
C THR A 9 -9.27 14.29 -10.18
N VAL A 10 -7.95 14.09 -10.17
CA VAL A 10 -7.17 14.02 -8.90
C VAL A 10 -7.39 15.27 -8.08
N ALA A 11 -7.21 16.45 -8.66
CA ALA A 11 -7.37 17.73 -7.97
C ALA A 11 -8.80 17.93 -7.44
N VAL A 12 -9.80 17.81 -8.31
CA VAL A 12 -11.22 18.05 -7.96
C VAL A 12 -11.68 17.06 -6.90
N MET A 13 -11.42 15.77 -7.09
CA MET A 13 -11.84 14.75 -6.11
C MET A 13 -11.11 14.91 -4.77
N THR A 14 -9.85 15.36 -4.77
CA THR A 14 -9.13 15.67 -3.53
C THR A 14 -9.77 16.86 -2.83
N ILE A 15 -10.06 17.96 -3.54
CA ILE A 15 -10.70 19.14 -2.96
C ILE A 15 -12.09 18.82 -2.38
N LEU A 16 -12.85 17.95 -3.03
CA LEU A 16 -14.20 17.58 -2.59
C LEU A 16 -14.20 16.59 -1.42
N LEU A 17 -13.33 15.58 -1.46
CA LEU A 17 -13.38 14.46 -0.51
C LEU A 17 -12.47 14.64 0.71
N ALA A 18 -11.39 15.43 0.61
CA ALA A 18 -10.50 15.66 1.74
C ALA A 18 -11.22 16.35 2.93
N PRO A 19 -12.01 17.43 2.74
CA PRO A 19 -12.78 18.03 3.84
C PRO A 19 -13.76 17.05 4.50
N VAL A 20 -14.40 16.17 3.70
CA VAL A 20 -15.33 15.16 4.21
C VAL A 20 -14.60 14.13 5.09
N ALA A 21 -13.43 13.65 4.63
CA ALA A 21 -12.61 12.70 5.40
C ALA A 21 -12.09 13.32 6.70
N VAL A 22 -11.64 14.58 6.65
CA VAL A 22 -11.17 15.34 7.82
C VAL A 22 -12.32 15.59 8.80
N ALA A 23 -13.48 16.06 8.34
CA ALA A 23 -14.64 16.28 9.17
C ALA A 23 -15.10 14.99 9.86
N ALA A 24 -15.17 13.89 9.13
CA ALA A 24 -15.51 12.58 9.69
C ALA A 24 -14.49 12.11 10.73
N HIS A 25 -13.23 12.44 10.55
CA HIS A 25 -12.17 12.12 11.53
C HIS A 25 -12.30 12.96 12.80
N VAL A 26 -12.42 14.28 12.66
CA VAL A 26 -12.51 15.25 13.77
C VAL A 26 -13.79 15.05 14.59
N LEU A 27 -14.92 14.81 13.92
CA LEU A 27 -16.21 14.58 14.55
C LEU A 27 -16.37 13.15 15.11
N GLY A 28 -15.37 12.29 14.96
CA GLY A 28 -15.42 10.91 15.45
C GLY A 28 -16.54 10.07 14.81
N ILE A 29 -16.95 10.38 13.57
CA ILE A 29 -18.02 9.67 12.88
C ILE A 29 -17.55 8.26 12.50
N PHE A 30 -18.19 7.24 13.05
CA PHE A 30 -17.85 5.82 12.85
C PHE A 30 -16.35 5.50 13.04
N PRO A 31 -15.75 5.84 14.21
CA PRO A 31 -14.29 5.77 14.40
C PRO A 31 -13.74 4.35 14.30
N ARG A 32 -14.53 3.32 14.65
CA ARG A 32 -14.10 1.92 14.56
C ARG A 32 -14.13 1.37 13.14
N GLU A 33 -15.13 1.75 12.35
CA GLU A 33 -15.35 1.18 11.02
C GLU A 33 -14.77 2.04 9.90
N ARG A 34 -14.52 3.33 10.19
CA ARG A 34 -14.00 4.32 9.22
C ARG A 34 -14.77 4.31 7.90
N ARG A 35 -16.08 4.07 7.94
CA ARG A 35 -16.92 3.90 6.73
C ARG A 35 -16.85 5.11 5.81
N VAL A 36 -16.90 6.30 6.36
CA VAL A 36 -16.84 7.55 5.57
C VAL A 36 -15.47 7.71 4.92
N GLN A 37 -14.39 7.51 5.68
CA GLN A 37 -13.02 7.59 5.19
C GLN A 37 -12.76 6.55 4.09
N GLN A 38 -13.20 5.30 4.29
CA GLN A 38 -13.10 4.24 3.30
C GLN A 38 -13.91 4.56 2.02
N TRP A 39 -15.09 5.15 2.19
CA TRP A 39 -15.89 5.61 1.07
C TRP A 39 -15.18 6.73 0.29
N CYS A 40 -14.64 7.73 0.99
CA CYS A 40 -13.88 8.82 0.35
C CYS A 40 -12.69 8.27 -0.45
N MET A 41 -11.84 7.45 0.17
CA MET A 41 -10.65 6.87 -0.47
C MET A 41 -11.02 6.02 -1.70
N ARG A 42 -12.04 5.18 -1.57
CA ARG A 42 -12.49 4.30 -2.66
C ARG A 42 -13.12 5.08 -3.80
N THR A 43 -13.95 6.08 -3.49
CA THR A 43 -14.58 6.95 -4.50
C THR A 43 -13.53 7.73 -5.25
N TRP A 44 -12.56 8.30 -4.54
CA TRP A 44 -11.41 9.00 -5.11
C TRP A 44 -10.62 8.10 -6.06
N ALA A 45 -10.21 6.93 -5.62
CA ALA A 45 -9.41 6.00 -6.42
C ALA A 45 -10.18 5.49 -7.65
N ARG A 46 -11.46 5.14 -7.48
CA ARG A 46 -12.30 4.66 -8.59
C ARG A 46 -12.56 5.73 -9.65
N ALA A 47 -12.77 6.99 -9.24
CA ALA A 47 -12.93 8.10 -10.17
C ALA A 47 -11.66 8.29 -11.01
N ILE A 48 -10.49 8.28 -10.37
CA ILE A 48 -9.20 8.40 -11.05
C ILE A 48 -9.00 7.24 -12.03
N CYS A 49 -9.17 5.99 -11.59
CA CYS A 49 -9.04 4.81 -12.46
C CYS A 49 -9.98 4.89 -13.66
N ARG A 50 -11.25 5.30 -13.45
CA ARG A 50 -12.24 5.40 -14.53
C ARG A 50 -11.85 6.44 -15.58
N VAL A 51 -11.45 7.65 -15.16
CA VAL A 51 -11.06 8.73 -16.08
C VAL A 51 -9.74 8.41 -16.79
N ALA A 52 -8.81 7.79 -16.09
CA ALA A 52 -7.56 7.28 -16.67
C ALA A 52 -7.78 6.14 -17.67
N GLY A 53 -8.95 5.50 -17.69
CA GLY A 53 -9.20 4.28 -18.46
C GLY A 53 -8.44 3.08 -17.92
N ALA A 54 -8.18 3.07 -16.62
CA ALA A 54 -7.53 1.98 -15.90
C ALA A 54 -8.60 0.97 -15.46
N ARG A 55 -8.61 -0.20 -16.10
CA ARG A 55 -9.46 -1.33 -15.69
C ARG A 55 -8.73 -2.13 -14.61
N VAL A 56 -9.29 -2.21 -13.42
CA VAL A 56 -8.70 -3.01 -12.33
C VAL A 56 -9.36 -4.39 -12.29
N VAL A 57 -8.53 -5.43 -12.32
CA VAL A 57 -8.95 -6.84 -12.22
C VAL A 57 -8.32 -7.44 -10.96
N LEU A 58 -9.16 -7.92 -10.06
CA LEU A 58 -8.74 -8.56 -8.82
C LEU A 58 -8.77 -10.08 -8.98
N HIS A 59 -7.64 -10.73 -8.66
CA HIS A 59 -7.46 -12.17 -8.64
C HIS A 59 -7.17 -12.66 -7.22
N GLY A 60 -7.48 -13.91 -6.90
CA GLY A 60 -7.25 -14.48 -5.57
C GLY A 60 -8.18 -13.89 -4.51
N THR A 61 -9.45 -13.64 -4.87
CA THR A 61 -10.45 -13.04 -3.97
C THR A 61 -10.74 -13.91 -2.73
N GLU A 62 -10.44 -15.19 -2.79
CA GLU A 62 -10.49 -16.14 -1.66
C GLU A 62 -9.47 -15.82 -0.57
N HIS A 63 -8.40 -15.10 -0.90
CA HIS A 63 -7.37 -14.63 0.04
C HIS A 63 -7.68 -13.25 0.64
N LEU A 64 -8.85 -12.68 0.30
CA LEU A 64 -9.29 -11.40 0.81
C LEU A 64 -9.75 -11.53 2.26
N VAL A 65 -8.95 -11.05 3.20
CA VAL A 65 -9.28 -11.08 4.63
C VAL A 65 -10.22 -9.91 4.96
N ARG A 66 -11.41 -10.22 5.51
CA ARG A 66 -12.45 -9.22 5.80
C ARG A 66 -12.61 -8.90 7.28
N ASP A 67 -12.36 -9.88 8.14
CA ASP A 67 -12.77 -9.86 9.55
C ASP A 67 -11.63 -9.55 10.53
N SER A 68 -10.39 -9.44 10.03
CA SER A 68 -9.22 -9.11 10.83
C SER A 68 -8.31 -8.13 10.10
N GLY A 69 -7.53 -7.37 10.86
CA GLY A 69 -6.47 -6.54 10.31
C GLY A 69 -5.39 -7.39 9.64
N THR A 70 -4.98 -6.97 8.46
CA THR A 70 -4.06 -7.71 7.58
C THR A 70 -3.02 -6.75 7.03
N VAL A 71 -1.82 -7.22 6.79
CA VAL A 71 -0.79 -6.48 6.06
C VAL A 71 -0.79 -6.96 4.60
N TYR A 72 -1.22 -6.10 3.68
CA TYR A 72 -1.07 -6.34 2.25
C TYR A 72 0.32 -5.85 1.82
N ALA A 73 1.23 -6.76 1.52
CA ALA A 73 2.59 -6.46 1.09
C ALA A 73 2.64 -6.45 -0.44
N SER A 74 2.71 -5.26 -1.05
CA SER A 74 2.62 -5.07 -2.51
C SER A 74 3.94 -4.61 -3.10
N ASN A 75 4.28 -5.09 -4.32
CA ASN A 75 5.28 -4.43 -5.16
C ASN A 75 4.81 -3.02 -5.55
N HIS A 76 5.73 -2.16 -6.00
CA HIS A 76 5.40 -0.77 -6.28
C HIS A 76 6.19 -0.20 -7.45
N VAL A 77 5.49 0.11 -8.56
CA VAL A 77 6.08 0.64 -9.81
C VAL A 77 5.40 1.92 -10.31
N SER A 78 4.19 2.21 -9.83
CA SER A 78 3.37 3.32 -10.31
C SER A 78 2.51 3.93 -9.20
N TRP A 79 2.04 5.17 -9.40
CA TRP A 79 0.94 5.71 -8.61
C TRP A 79 -0.36 4.90 -8.79
N PHE A 80 -0.52 4.28 -9.96
CA PHE A 80 -1.71 3.47 -10.25
C PHE A 80 -1.78 2.17 -9.45
N ASP A 81 -0.68 1.70 -8.84
CA ASP A 81 -0.73 0.62 -7.84
C ASP A 81 -1.63 1.02 -6.66
N ILE A 82 -1.41 2.25 -6.15
CA ILE A 82 -2.16 2.78 -5.01
C ILE A 82 -3.64 2.96 -5.35
N PHE A 83 -3.95 3.53 -6.54
CA PHE A 83 -5.34 3.71 -6.97
C PHE A 83 -6.03 2.36 -7.21
N ALA A 84 -5.34 1.39 -7.80
CA ALA A 84 -5.87 0.06 -8.01
C ALA A 84 -6.19 -0.63 -6.68
N LEU A 85 -5.23 -0.70 -5.76
CA LEU A 85 -5.42 -1.29 -4.42
C LEU A 85 -6.53 -0.58 -3.64
N ALA A 86 -6.54 0.76 -3.66
CA ALA A 86 -7.57 1.56 -3.00
C ALA A 86 -8.98 1.33 -3.56
N SER A 87 -9.11 0.96 -4.84
CA SER A 87 -10.40 0.74 -5.49
C SER A 87 -11.03 -0.61 -5.15
N VAL A 88 -10.23 -1.64 -4.79
CA VAL A 88 -10.67 -3.05 -4.67
C VAL A 88 -10.59 -3.61 -3.25
N LEU A 89 -9.62 -3.18 -2.42
CA LEU A 89 -9.48 -3.69 -1.06
C LEU A 89 -10.64 -3.25 -0.15
N PRO A 90 -11.02 -4.07 0.86
CA PRO A 90 -12.12 -3.75 1.77
C PRO A 90 -11.74 -2.64 2.77
N ARG A 91 -11.41 -2.96 4.01
CA ARG A 91 -11.02 -2.01 5.06
C ARG A 91 -9.50 -1.91 5.12
N TYR A 92 -8.96 -0.80 4.66
CA TYR A 92 -7.51 -0.62 4.56
C TYR A 92 -7.08 0.81 4.90
N THR A 93 -5.80 0.96 5.20
CA THR A 93 -5.06 2.22 5.15
C THR A 93 -3.72 2.01 4.48
N PHE A 94 -3.04 3.10 4.14
CA PHE A 94 -1.70 3.08 3.56
C PHE A 94 -0.67 3.55 4.57
N VAL A 95 0.52 2.98 4.47
CA VAL A 95 1.73 3.57 5.03
C VAL A 95 2.42 4.37 3.92
N ALA A 96 2.61 5.65 4.15
CA ALA A 96 3.14 6.60 3.18
C ALA A 96 4.36 7.35 3.74
N LYS A 97 5.14 7.97 2.85
CA LYS A 97 6.26 8.82 3.24
C LYS A 97 5.76 10.13 3.84
N GLU A 98 6.45 10.63 4.88
CA GLU A 98 6.13 11.90 5.56
C GLU A 98 6.08 13.10 4.61
N GLU A 99 6.90 13.10 3.55
CA GLU A 99 6.94 14.20 2.57
C GLU A 99 5.60 14.40 1.86
N LEU A 100 4.81 13.33 1.69
CA LEU A 100 3.48 13.42 1.08
C LEU A 100 2.47 14.16 1.97
N ARG A 101 2.70 14.21 3.29
CA ARG A 101 1.90 14.98 4.23
C ARG A 101 1.96 16.49 3.96
N ARG A 102 3.07 16.96 3.38
CA ARG A 102 3.31 18.38 3.07
C ARG A 102 2.57 18.86 1.82
N ILE A 103 2.00 17.95 1.02
CA ILE A 103 1.22 18.33 -0.17
C ILE A 103 -0.09 18.99 0.30
N PRO A 104 -0.35 20.26 -0.08
CA PRO A 104 -1.55 20.98 0.36
C PRO A 104 -2.84 20.22 0.03
N ILE A 105 -3.81 20.25 0.94
CA ILE A 105 -5.12 19.59 0.85
C ILE A 105 -4.99 18.05 0.86
N PHE A 106 -4.12 17.48 0.02
CA PHE A 106 -3.90 16.03 -0.06
C PHE A 106 -3.40 15.46 1.27
N GLY A 107 -2.38 16.08 1.87
CA GLY A 107 -1.80 15.62 3.14
C GLY A 107 -2.84 15.58 4.26
N TRP A 108 -3.62 16.63 4.42
CA TRP A 108 -4.71 16.69 5.41
C TRP A 108 -5.81 15.68 5.12
N GLY A 109 -6.20 15.54 3.87
CA GLY A 109 -7.20 14.57 3.43
C GLY A 109 -6.74 13.13 3.67
N ALA A 110 -5.48 12.82 3.36
CA ALA A 110 -4.88 11.51 3.58
C ALA A 110 -4.79 11.19 5.09
N GLU A 111 -4.38 12.16 5.93
CA GLU A 111 -4.36 12.02 7.38
C GLU A 111 -5.78 11.81 7.94
N GLY A 112 -6.74 12.63 7.51
CA GLY A 112 -8.15 12.46 7.86
C GLY A 112 -8.72 11.11 7.40
N ALA A 113 -8.28 10.59 6.27
CA ALA A 113 -8.62 9.26 5.79
C ALA A 113 -7.89 8.14 6.55
N GLY A 114 -6.91 8.50 7.40
CA GLY A 114 -6.18 7.60 8.28
C GLY A 114 -4.93 6.99 7.68
N VAL A 115 -4.39 7.57 6.61
CA VAL A 115 -3.07 7.23 6.10
C VAL A 115 -2.02 7.50 7.18
N ILE A 116 -1.10 6.56 7.35
CA ILE A 116 -0.04 6.62 8.35
C ILE A 116 1.22 7.11 7.67
N PHE A 117 1.72 8.26 8.09
CA PHE A 117 2.95 8.81 7.54
C PHE A 117 4.16 8.35 8.36
N LEU A 118 5.19 7.85 7.66
CA LEU A 118 6.45 7.42 8.24
C LEU A 118 7.55 8.43 7.91
N SER A 119 8.13 9.03 8.95
CA SER A 119 9.39 9.75 8.87
C SER A 119 10.56 8.75 8.96
N ARG A 120 11.54 8.87 8.08
CA ARG A 120 12.76 8.05 8.11
C ARG A 120 13.87 8.69 8.95
N ASP A 121 13.78 10.00 9.17
CA ASP A 121 14.82 10.80 9.81
C ASP A 121 14.53 11.00 11.31
N ASN A 122 13.36 10.61 11.81
CA ASN A 122 12.97 10.78 13.20
C ASN A 122 12.50 9.46 13.82
N ARG A 123 13.39 8.83 14.62
CA ARG A 123 13.11 7.55 15.29
C ARG A 123 11.86 7.59 16.18
N LYS A 124 11.64 8.70 16.94
CA LYS A 124 10.47 8.82 17.82
C LYS A 124 9.18 8.83 17.00
N SER A 125 9.13 9.64 15.94
CA SER A 125 7.98 9.69 15.04
C SER A 125 7.75 8.35 14.33
N ALA A 126 8.81 7.66 13.91
CA ALA A 126 8.70 6.33 13.32
C ALA A 126 8.11 5.33 14.31
N PHE A 127 8.55 5.34 15.57
CA PHE A 127 8.02 4.44 16.60
C PHE A 127 6.55 4.70 16.91
N GLU A 128 6.13 5.97 17.00
CA GLU A 128 4.73 6.35 17.19
C GLU A 128 3.86 5.91 16.00
N ALA A 129 4.36 6.07 14.77
CA ALA A 129 3.70 5.58 13.57
C ALA A 129 3.57 4.05 13.57
N TYR A 130 4.59 3.32 13.99
CA TYR A 130 4.54 1.85 14.15
C TYR A 130 3.47 1.42 15.15
N ARG A 131 3.41 2.05 16.34
CA ARG A 131 2.36 1.76 17.33
C ARG A 131 0.97 2.00 16.76
N ASN A 132 0.78 3.12 16.05
CA ASN A 132 -0.50 3.43 15.40
C ASN A 132 -0.89 2.35 14.37
N VAL A 133 0.06 1.84 13.59
CA VAL A 133 -0.20 0.74 12.64
C VAL A 133 -0.65 -0.53 13.38
N VAL A 134 0.06 -0.93 14.44
CA VAL A 134 -0.29 -2.12 15.25
C VAL A 134 -1.70 -1.96 15.82
N ASP A 135 -2.03 -0.80 16.40
CA ASP A 135 -3.35 -0.51 16.95
C ASP A 135 -4.46 -0.57 15.88
N GLN A 136 -4.19 -0.09 14.67
CA GLN A 136 -5.16 -0.16 13.57
C GLN A 136 -5.39 -1.59 13.11
N ILE A 137 -4.35 -2.40 13.02
CA ILE A 137 -4.45 -3.82 12.69
C ILE A 137 -5.27 -4.56 13.76
N ALA A 138 -4.99 -4.32 15.04
CA ALA A 138 -5.74 -4.91 16.16
C ALA A 138 -7.23 -4.54 16.13
N ARG A 139 -7.59 -3.36 15.60
CA ARG A 139 -8.98 -2.92 15.39
C ARG A 139 -9.62 -3.44 14.08
N GLY A 140 -8.94 -4.34 13.38
CA GLY A 140 -9.42 -4.95 12.13
C GLY A 140 -9.30 -4.06 10.89
N THR A 141 -8.45 -3.02 10.91
CA THR A 141 -8.10 -2.24 9.72
C THR A 141 -6.85 -2.84 9.09
N SER A 142 -6.95 -3.23 7.83
CA SER A 142 -5.79 -3.73 7.09
C SER A 142 -4.85 -2.59 6.70
N VAL A 143 -3.57 -2.90 6.51
CA VAL A 143 -2.55 -1.93 6.15
C VAL A 143 -1.86 -2.35 4.87
N VAL A 144 -1.80 -1.45 3.90
CA VAL A 144 -1.07 -1.65 2.65
C VAL A 144 0.33 -1.07 2.79
N VAL A 145 1.32 -1.90 2.56
CA VAL A 145 2.74 -1.54 2.59
C VAL A 145 3.42 -1.92 1.28
N CYS A 146 4.43 -1.13 0.90
CA CYS A 146 5.31 -1.45 -0.20
C CYS A 146 6.71 -1.77 0.37
N PRO A 147 7.03 -3.05 0.63
CA PRO A 147 8.24 -3.41 1.37
C PRO A 147 9.54 -3.09 0.63
N GLU A 148 9.49 -2.86 -0.67
CA GLU A 148 10.63 -2.34 -1.45
C GLU A 148 11.05 -0.92 -1.04
N GLY A 149 10.16 -0.17 -0.36
CA GLY A 149 10.42 1.16 0.19
C GLY A 149 10.43 2.30 -0.82
N THR A 150 10.46 2.05 -2.11
CA THR A 150 10.33 3.06 -3.18
C THR A 150 9.81 2.41 -4.46
N ARG A 151 9.27 3.21 -5.39
CA ARG A 151 8.81 2.72 -6.69
C ARG A 151 9.97 2.20 -7.54
N GLY A 152 9.77 1.06 -8.19
CA GLY A 152 10.63 0.54 -9.24
C GLY A 152 10.43 1.23 -10.59
N ASP A 153 11.37 1.03 -11.50
CA ASP A 153 11.27 1.48 -12.88
C ASP A 153 10.71 0.38 -13.80
N ASP A 154 10.65 -0.85 -13.28
CA ASP A 154 10.13 -2.06 -13.92
C ASP A 154 9.48 -2.98 -12.88
N TYR A 155 9.02 -4.17 -13.31
CA TYR A 155 8.41 -5.18 -12.44
C TYR A 155 9.42 -6.13 -11.80
N HIS A 156 10.72 -5.87 -11.92
CA HIS A 156 11.74 -6.62 -11.21
C HIS A 156 11.56 -6.44 -9.69
N LEU A 157 11.11 -7.50 -9.02
CA LEU A 157 10.85 -7.46 -7.59
C LEU A 157 12.16 -7.29 -6.84
N ARG A 158 12.30 -6.15 -6.17
CA ARG A 158 13.50 -5.78 -5.43
C ARG A 158 13.52 -6.39 -4.03
N PRO A 159 14.69 -6.42 -3.40
CA PRO A 159 14.80 -6.86 -2.01
C PRO A 159 13.89 -6.04 -1.08
N PHE A 160 13.29 -6.73 -0.13
CA PHE A 160 12.38 -6.15 0.85
C PHE A 160 13.14 -5.55 2.04
N LYS A 161 12.59 -4.48 2.61
CA LYS A 161 12.99 -3.89 3.88
C LYS A 161 12.35 -4.61 5.05
N LYS A 162 13.07 -4.74 6.16
CA LYS A 162 12.65 -5.50 7.36
C LYS A 162 11.44 -4.88 8.08
N GLY A 163 11.34 -3.55 8.10
CA GLY A 163 10.35 -2.82 8.90
C GLY A 163 8.90 -3.32 8.77
N PRO A 164 8.32 -3.48 7.57
CA PRO A 164 6.96 -4.00 7.40
C PRO A 164 6.71 -5.38 8.02
N PHE A 165 7.73 -6.23 8.06
CA PHE A 165 7.63 -7.60 8.59
C PHE A 165 7.77 -7.63 10.11
N VAL A 166 8.66 -6.83 10.67
CA VAL A 166 8.72 -6.60 12.13
C VAL A 166 7.37 -6.06 12.64
N LEU A 167 6.76 -5.13 11.90
CA LEU A 167 5.43 -4.65 12.20
C LEU A 167 4.38 -5.75 12.19
N ALA A 168 4.38 -6.61 11.15
CA ALA A 168 3.43 -7.70 11.02
C ALA A 168 3.56 -8.71 12.17
N ILE A 169 4.78 -9.03 12.58
CA ILE A 169 5.08 -9.89 13.73
C ILE A 169 4.56 -9.25 15.02
N ALA A 170 4.89 -7.98 15.27
CA ALA A 170 4.44 -7.26 16.46
C ALA A 170 2.92 -7.14 16.57
N ALA A 171 2.22 -7.09 15.44
CA ALA A 171 0.77 -7.04 15.38
C ALA A 171 0.11 -8.44 15.39
N GLY A 172 0.87 -9.54 15.31
CA GLY A 172 0.34 -10.89 15.11
C GLY A 172 -0.54 -10.99 13.86
N ALA A 173 -0.23 -10.22 12.82
CA ALA A 173 -1.08 -10.06 11.65
C ALA A 173 -0.86 -11.15 10.61
N ARG A 174 -1.86 -11.36 9.74
CA ARG A 174 -1.64 -12.08 8.48
C ARG A 174 -1.00 -11.14 7.47
N VAL A 175 -0.01 -11.63 6.73
CA VAL A 175 0.58 -10.91 5.60
C VAL A 175 0.08 -11.53 4.31
N VAL A 176 -0.61 -10.76 3.48
CA VAL A 176 -1.08 -11.18 2.15
C VAL A 176 -0.08 -10.66 1.12
N PRO A 177 0.74 -11.54 0.51
CA PRO A 177 1.58 -11.16 -0.61
C PRO A 177 0.69 -10.68 -1.74
N THR A 178 0.98 -9.51 -2.30
CA THR A 178 0.13 -8.85 -3.29
C THR A 178 0.95 -8.41 -4.49
N VAL A 179 0.61 -8.90 -5.68
CA VAL A 179 1.29 -8.51 -6.92
C VAL A 179 0.39 -7.57 -7.71
N VAL A 180 0.92 -6.41 -8.07
CA VAL A 180 0.27 -5.44 -8.96
C VAL A 180 1.04 -5.39 -10.28
N TYR A 181 0.35 -5.63 -11.39
CA TYR A 181 0.91 -5.62 -12.73
C TYR A 181 0.03 -4.80 -13.69
N GLY A 182 0.64 -4.13 -14.68
CA GLY A 182 -0.06 -3.29 -15.67
C GLY A 182 -0.18 -1.81 -15.27
N ALA A 183 0.17 -1.45 -14.05
CA ALA A 183 0.08 -0.07 -13.57
C ALA A 183 1.18 0.84 -14.15
N ARG A 184 2.36 0.28 -14.45
CA ARG A 184 3.48 0.99 -15.08
C ARG A 184 3.14 1.45 -16.51
N GLU A 185 2.43 0.61 -17.26
CA GLU A 185 1.98 0.89 -18.63
C GLU A 185 0.97 2.06 -18.66
N ILE A 186 0.20 2.23 -17.57
CA ILE A 186 -0.71 3.37 -17.42
C ILE A 186 0.07 4.65 -17.12
N MET A 187 0.99 4.59 -16.15
CA MET A 187 1.85 5.73 -15.81
C MET A 187 3.16 5.25 -15.18
N ALA A 188 4.24 5.26 -15.94
CA ALA A 188 5.57 4.89 -15.47
C ALA A 188 6.11 5.89 -14.44
N ARG A 189 7.04 5.45 -13.61
CA ARG A 189 7.76 6.33 -12.68
C ARG A 189 8.45 7.47 -13.45
N GLY A 190 8.34 8.69 -12.94
CA GLY A 190 8.90 9.88 -13.59
C GLY A 190 8.11 10.40 -14.80
N SER A 191 7.11 9.66 -15.29
CA SER A 191 6.22 10.11 -16.36
C SER A 191 4.97 10.79 -15.80
N TRP A 192 4.51 11.81 -16.50
CA TRP A 192 3.20 12.43 -16.28
C TRP A 192 2.16 11.98 -17.32
N THR A 193 2.56 11.15 -18.28
CA THR A 193 1.64 10.68 -19.33
C THR A 193 0.80 9.52 -18.82
N VAL A 194 -0.52 9.66 -18.89
CA VAL A 194 -1.49 8.62 -18.54
C VAL A 194 -2.04 7.97 -19.80
N ARG A 195 -1.93 6.65 -19.88
CA ARG A 195 -2.47 5.80 -20.94
C ARG A 195 -3.54 4.87 -20.38
N PRO A 196 -4.53 4.45 -21.17
CA PRO A 196 -5.48 3.43 -20.72
C PRO A 196 -4.79 2.08 -20.64
N GLY A 197 -5.28 1.21 -19.75
CA GLY A 197 -4.73 -0.13 -19.61
C GLY A 197 -5.47 -0.95 -18.56
N THR A 198 -5.01 -2.18 -18.36
CA THR A 198 -5.54 -3.07 -17.32
C THR A 198 -4.51 -3.21 -16.20
N VAL A 199 -4.94 -3.05 -14.96
CA VAL A 199 -4.16 -3.33 -13.77
C VAL A 199 -4.66 -4.63 -13.16
N HIS A 200 -3.80 -5.62 -13.08
CA HIS A 200 -4.06 -6.89 -12.41
C HIS A 200 -3.56 -6.78 -10.97
N VAL A 201 -4.42 -7.09 -10.00
CA VAL A 201 -4.08 -7.19 -8.59
C VAL A 201 -4.25 -8.65 -8.18
N HIS A 202 -3.16 -9.32 -7.84
CA HIS A 202 -3.18 -10.71 -7.37
C HIS A 202 -2.98 -10.75 -5.86
N LEU A 203 -3.96 -11.27 -5.15
CA LEU A 203 -3.83 -11.61 -3.74
C LEU A 203 -3.38 -13.07 -3.66
N LEU A 204 -2.29 -13.33 -2.97
CA LEU A 204 -1.71 -14.66 -2.83
C LEU A 204 -2.03 -15.23 -1.43
N PRO A 205 -1.82 -16.53 -1.19
CA PRO A 205 -2.10 -17.16 0.10
C PRO A 205 -1.47 -16.38 1.26
N PRO A 206 -2.25 -16.06 2.31
CA PRO A 206 -1.74 -15.30 3.44
C PRO A 206 -0.74 -16.10 4.26
N VAL A 207 0.31 -15.42 4.74
CA VAL A 207 1.30 -15.94 5.69
C VAL A 207 0.96 -15.42 7.08
N ASP A 208 0.86 -16.30 8.06
CA ASP A 208 0.57 -15.92 9.45
C ASP A 208 1.85 -15.46 10.16
N ALA A 209 1.98 -14.15 10.39
CA ALA A 209 3.15 -13.59 11.05
C ALA A 209 3.21 -13.89 12.55
N SER A 210 2.12 -14.33 13.18
CA SER A 210 2.12 -14.72 14.60
C SER A 210 2.96 -15.97 14.88
N THR A 211 3.25 -16.77 13.85
CA THR A 211 4.10 -17.97 13.95
C THR A 211 5.60 -17.66 13.91
N PHE A 212 5.96 -16.39 13.70
CA PHE A 212 7.34 -15.91 13.63
C PHE A 212 7.65 -14.97 14.81
N ASP A 213 8.91 -14.94 15.20
CA ASP A 213 9.46 -13.95 16.11
C ASP A 213 10.40 -12.98 15.38
N TYR A 214 10.97 -12.03 16.12
CA TYR A 214 11.89 -11.03 15.55
C TYR A 214 13.11 -11.67 14.88
N ASP A 215 13.64 -12.77 15.40
CA ASP A 215 14.84 -13.43 14.88
C ASP A 215 14.53 -14.19 13.57
N ARG A 216 13.30 -14.66 13.42
CA ARG A 216 12.82 -15.34 12.20
C ARG A 216 12.14 -14.39 11.19
N ARG A 217 12.23 -13.08 11.38
CA ARG A 217 11.65 -12.08 10.43
C ARG A 217 12.13 -12.26 8.99
N ASP A 218 13.37 -12.69 8.79
CA ASP A 218 13.93 -12.94 7.47
C ASP A 218 13.29 -14.15 6.78
N GLN A 219 12.83 -15.14 7.58
CA GLN A 219 12.04 -16.27 7.06
C GLN A 219 10.65 -15.81 6.63
N LEU A 220 9.98 -14.96 7.42
CA LEU A 220 8.71 -14.35 7.04
C LEU A 220 8.85 -13.53 5.75
N MET A 221 9.92 -12.74 5.63
CA MET A 221 10.20 -11.96 4.41
C MET A 221 10.31 -12.87 3.19
N ARG A 222 11.04 -14.00 3.28
CA ARG A 222 11.16 -14.98 2.20
C ARG A 222 9.81 -15.62 1.88
N ALA A 223 9.04 -16.01 2.89
CA ALA A 223 7.72 -16.62 2.71
C ALA A 223 6.73 -15.69 1.98
N VAL A 224 6.90 -14.38 2.08
CA VAL A 224 6.09 -13.39 1.36
C VAL A 224 6.68 -13.07 -0.02
N TRP A 225 8.00 -12.90 -0.11
CA TRP A 225 8.68 -12.50 -1.34
C TRP A 225 8.64 -13.59 -2.42
N THR A 226 8.90 -14.85 -2.05
CA THR A 226 9.00 -15.95 -3.01
C THR A 226 7.73 -16.13 -3.85
N PRO A 227 6.52 -16.26 -3.27
CA PRO A 227 5.31 -16.42 -4.09
C PRO A 227 5.02 -15.19 -4.97
N MET A 228 5.41 -13.97 -4.55
CA MET A 228 5.30 -12.78 -5.39
C MET A 228 6.25 -12.85 -6.60
N ALA A 229 7.51 -13.24 -6.36
CA ALA A 229 8.50 -13.39 -7.40
C ALA A 229 8.10 -14.48 -8.41
N ASP A 230 7.61 -15.61 -7.92
CA ASP A 230 7.12 -16.72 -8.76
C ASP A 230 5.92 -16.26 -9.60
N THR A 231 4.94 -15.57 -9.00
CA THR A 231 3.79 -15.03 -9.72
C THR A 231 4.20 -14.07 -10.84
N ILE A 232 5.14 -13.16 -10.57
CA ILE A 232 5.65 -12.20 -11.55
C ILE A 232 6.39 -12.93 -12.67
N ARG A 233 7.22 -13.92 -12.34
CA ARG A 233 7.95 -14.71 -13.31
C ARG A 233 7.01 -15.55 -14.18
N ASP A 234 6.09 -16.29 -13.56
CA ASP A 234 5.31 -17.31 -14.24
C ASP A 234 4.17 -16.72 -15.08
N LEU A 235 3.50 -15.66 -14.60
CA LEU A 235 2.41 -15.02 -15.32
C LEU A 235 2.88 -13.95 -16.32
N TYR A 236 3.97 -13.26 -16.02
CA TYR A 236 4.38 -12.07 -16.76
C TYR A 236 5.76 -12.17 -17.40
N GLN A 237 6.45 -13.30 -17.23
CA GLN A 237 7.77 -13.60 -17.82
C GLN A 237 8.85 -12.56 -17.43
N VAL A 238 8.70 -11.95 -16.27
CA VAL A 238 9.65 -10.96 -15.74
C VAL A 238 10.62 -11.65 -14.79
N ARG A 239 11.91 -11.50 -15.03
CA ARG A 239 12.95 -11.94 -14.09
C ARG A 239 12.87 -11.12 -12.81
N THR A 240 13.10 -11.74 -11.66
CA THR A 240 13.14 -11.09 -10.36
C THR A 240 14.52 -11.25 -9.74
N SER A 241 14.82 -10.49 -8.69
CA SER A 241 16.09 -10.58 -7.98
C SER A 241 16.26 -11.97 -7.34
N GLU A 242 17.49 -12.43 -7.21
CA GLU A 242 17.79 -13.67 -6.48
C GLU A 242 17.84 -13.48 -4.97
N HIS A 243 17.89 -12.23 -4.52
CA HIS A 243 18.05 -11.86 -3.12
C HIS A 243 16.77 -11.19 -2.58
N PRO A 244 15.96 -11.91 -1.78
CA PRO A 244 14.71 -11.39 -1.23
C PRO A 244 14.87 -10.32 -0.15
N ILE A 245 16.07 -10.19 0.44
CA ILE A 245 16.32 -9.32 1.59
C ILE A 245 17.33 -8.25 1.20
N ALA A 246 17.00 -6.99 1.47
CA ALA A 246 17.96 -5.89 1.29
C ALA A 246 19.16 -6.08 2.24
N PRO A 247 20.40 -5.84 1.77
CA PRO A 247 21.54 -5.84 2.67
C PRO A 247 21.29 -4.83 3.81
N SER A 248 21.70 -5.20 5.02
CA SER A 248 21.59 -4.29 6.17
C SER A 248 22.42 -3.04 5.85
N SER A 249 21.77 -1.88 5.78
CA SER A 249 22.50 -0.62 5.83
C SER A 249 23.14 -0.52 7.22
N ALA A 250 24.33 0.08 7.31
CA ALA A 250 25.03 0.28 8.59
C ALA A 250 24.18 1.03 9.65
N GLU A 251 23.08 1.65 9.23
CA GLU A 251 22.10 2.33 10.06
C GLU A 251 21.13 1.37 10.80
N ASP A 252 20.95 0.13 10.30
CA ASP A 252 20.10 -0.89 10.95
C ASP A 252 20.79 -1.58 12.15
N LEU A 253 22.11 -1.40 12.31
CA LEU A 253 22.92 -2.02 13.37
C LEU A 253 23.00 -1.20 14.67
N SER A 254 22.38 -0.01 14.71
CA SER A 254 22.39 0.90 15.87
C SER A 254 20.99 1.10 16.48
N ALA A 255 20.13 0.09 16.39
CA ALA A 255 18.79 0.10 16.99
C ALA A 255 18.74 -0.68 18.31
#